data_df3c7a111e3f31e7b4b972725cae8beb
#
_entry.id   df3c7a111e3f31e7b4b972725cae8beb
#
_cell.length_a   1.000
_cell.length_b   1.000
_cell.length_c   1.000
_cell.angle_alpha   90.00
_cell.angle_beta   90.00
_cell.angle_gamma   90.00
#
_symmetry.space_group_name_H-M   'P 1'
#
loop_
_entity.id
_entity.type
_entity.pdbx_description
1 polymer ?
#
loop_
_entity_poly.entity_id
_entity_poly.type
_entity_poly.pdbx_seq_one_letter_code
_entity_poly.pdbx_strand_id
1 'polypeptide(L)'
;GFYASFMVASHVKVVSKACGSDQAYVWESDGADGFTIEPGEKETYGTDIILTIKPNPEGEDAESYDEFLQTYRLSGLVRKYSDYIRYPIKMLMPHSQAKPKPEDAPEDYQPEYETIYTEDTLNSMVPLWTKDKKDITQDEYDEFYRNKFMDYMKPARTIHSHSEGLTASYDALLYIPSQAPYDYYSKDFAKGLSLYTSGVLIMDKCADLLPDYF
;
A
#
# COMPACT_ATOMS: atom_id res chain seq x y z
N GLY A 1 11.22 -5.42 -10.07
CA GLY A 1 10.06 -5.72 -9.23
C GLY A 1 9.91 -7.19 -8.91
N PHE A 2 9.60 -8.05 -9.87
CA PHE A 2 9.27 -9.46 -9.60
C PHE A 2 10.38 -10.24 -8.84
N TYR A 3 11.63 -10.05 -9.19
CA TYR A 3 12.76 -10.71 -8.52
C TYR A 3 12.88 -10.37 -7.02
N ALA A 4 12.30 -9.25 -6.58
CA ALA A 4 12.26 -8.92 -5.16
C ALA A 4 11.46 -9.93 -4.33
N SER A 5 10.58 -10.71 -4.96
CA SER A 5 9.85 -11.81 -4.29
C SER A 5 10.79 -12.79 -3.61
N PHE A 6 11.96 -13.08 -4.20
CA PHE A 6 12.96 -13.99 -3.64
C PHE A 6 13.73 -13.43 -2.44
N MET A 7 13.54 -12.16 -2.10
CA MET A 7 14.06 -11.64 -0.83
C MET A 7 13.32 -12.25 0.36
N VAL A 8 12.01 -12.50 0.22
CA VAL A 8 11.15 -13.02 1.29
C VAL A 8 10.66 -14.45 1.03
N ALA A 9 10.68 -14.91 -0.22
CA ALA A 9 10.20 -16.24 -0.59
C ALA A 9 11.36 -17.21 -0.87
N SER A 10 11.23 -18.46 -0.44
CA SER A 10 12.11 -19.58 -0.79
C SER A 10 11.71 -20.24 -2.11
N HIS A 11 10.43 -20.12 -2.50
CA HIS A 11 9.89 -20.64 -3.75
C HIS A 11 8.78 -19.72 -4.27
N VAL A 12 8.73 -19.55 -5.59
CA VAL A 12 7.70 -18.75 -6.26
C VAL A 12 7.05 -19.60 -7.35
N LYS A 13 5.73 -19.71 -7.28
CA LYS A 13 4.89 -20.36 -8.29
C LYS A 13 3.96 -19.35 -8.92
N VAL A 14 3.91 -19.33 -10.25
CA VAL A 14 3.03 -18.46 -11.05
C VAL A 14 2.14 -19.32 -11.91
N VAL A 15 0.83 -19.21 -11.75
CA VAL A 15 -0.17 -19.89 -12.59
C VAL A 15 -0.87 -18.84 -13.44
N SER A 16 -0.71 -18.88 -14.75
CA SER A 16 -1.23 -17.85 -15.64
C SER A 16 -2.02 -18.43 -16.80
N LYS A 17 -3.18 -17.80 -17.08
CA LYS A 17 -4.02 -18.08 -18.25
C LYS A 17 -4.36 -16.77 -18.94
N ALA A 18 -4.03 -16.68 -20.22
CA ALA A 18 -4.34 -15.51 -21.02
C ALA A 18 -5.85 -15.41 -21.31
N CYS A 19 -6.37 -14.21 -21.44
CA CYS A 19 -7.76 -13.98 -21.85
C CYS A 19 -7.98 -14.57 -23.27
N GLY A 20 -9.03 -15.39 -23.41
CA GLY A 20 -9.35 -16.07 -24.67
C GLY A 20 -8.51 -17.32 -24.98
N SER A 21 -7.63 -17.75 -24.06
CA SER A 21 -6.88 -19.00 -24.19
C SER A 21 -7.53 -20.12 -23.37
N ASP A 22 -7.52 -21.33 -23.92
CA ASP A 22 -7.93 -22.53 -23.18
C ASP A 22 -6.78 -23.10 -22.34
N GLN A 23 -5.52 -22.75 -22.68
CA GLN A 23 -4.33 -23.27 -22.03
C GLN A 23 -3.82 -22.32 -20.95
N ALA A 24 -3.57 -22.87 -19.76
CA ALA A 24 -2.82 -22.23 -18.67
C ALA A 24 -1.40 -22.81 -18.59
N TYR A 25 -0.50 -22.03 -17.98
CA TYR A 25 0.89 -22.43 -17.73
C TYR A 25 1.26 -22.18 -16.27
N VAL A 26 2.12 -23.03 -15.75
CA VAL A 26 2.72 -22.93 -14.41
C VAL A 26 4.21 -22.64 -14.59
N TRP A 27 4.66 -21.55 -14.02
CA TRP A 27 6.07 -21.20 -13.89
C TRP A 27 6.48 -21.36 -12.43
N GLU A 28 7.62 -21.98 -12.15
CA GLU A 28 8.14 -22.19 -10.80
C GLU A 28 9.64 -21.94 -10.74
N SER A 29 10.12 -21.36 -9.64
CA SER A 29 11.54 -21.16 -9.37
C SER A 29 11.83 -20.97 -7.88
N ASP A 30 13.03 -21.38 -7.47
CA ASP A 30 13.64 -21.10 -6.15
C ASP A 30 14.57 -19.88 -6.20
N GLY A 31 14.72 -19.25 -7.36
CA GLY A 31 15.48 -18.01 -7.53
C GLY A 31 16.99 -18.19 -7.78
N ALA A 32 17.53 -19.43 -7.70
CA ALA A 32 18.94 -19.71 -7.84
C ALA A 32 19.27 -20.48 -9.14
N ASP A 33 18.62 -21.62 -9.37
CA ASP A 33 19.02 -22.60 -10.38
C ASP A 33 18.16 -22.57 -11.65
N GLY A 34 17.50 -21.45 -11.92
CA GLY A 34 16.64 -21.29 -13.08
C GLY A 34 15.16 -21.42 -12.76
N PHE A 35 14.37 -21.88 -13.75
CA PHE A 35 12.91 -22.01 -13.61
C PHE A 35 12.40 -23.15 -14.48
N THR A 36 11.21 -23.65 -14.15
CA THR A 36 10.45 -24.56 -14.99
C THR A 36 9.19 -23.88 -15.54
N ILE A 37 8.75 -24.30 -16.73
CA ILE A 37 7.44 -23.95 -17.29
C ILE A 37 6.76 -25.21 -17.76
N GLU A 38 5.55 -25.45 -17.24
CA GLU A 38 4.75 -26.62 -17.59
C GLU A 38 3.30 -26.21 -17.92
N PRO A 39 2.58 -26.97 -18.76
CA PRO A 39 1.15 -26.82 -18.89
C PRO A 39 0.46 -27.00 -17.54
N GLY A 40 -0.56 -26.17 -17.26
CA GLY A 40 -1.30 -26.23 -16.01
C GLY A 40 -2.78 -26.01 -16.23
N GLU A 41 -3.53 -26.01 -15.14
CA GLU A 41 -4.97 -25.79 -15.14
C GLU A 41 -5.32 -24.51 -14.38
N LYS A 42 -6.21 -23.70 -14.96
CA LYS A 42 -6.80 -22.53 -14.32
C LYS A 42 -8.17 -22.27 -14.97
N GLU A 43 -9.21 -22.18 -14.18
CA GLU A 43 -10.58 -22.01 -14.66
C GLU A 43 -10.76 -20.67 -15.36
N THR A 44 -10.36 -19.58 -14.71
CA THR A 44 -10.52 -18.21 -15.22
C THR A 44 -9.21 -17.65 -15.76
N TYR A 45 -9.28 -16.68 -16.69
CA TYR A 45 -8.09 -15.93 -17.10
C TYR A 45 -7.53 -15.09 -15.95
N GLY A 46 -6.24 -14.79 -16.02
CA GLY A 46 -5.52 -14.03 -15.01
C GLY A 46 -4.26 -14.75 -14.54
N THR A 47 -3.63 -14.21 -13.49
CA THR A 47 -2.37 -14.73 -12.97
C THR A 47 -2.44 -14.84 -11.44
N ASP A 48 -2.14 -16.03 -10.92
CA ASP A 48 -1.93 -16.27 -9.50
C ASP A 48 -0.44 -16.31 -9.22
N ILE A 49 0.04 -15.57 -8.24
CA ILE A 49 1.43 -15.57 -7.80
C ILE A 49 1.44 -16.08 -6.36
N ILE A 50 2.06 -17.23 -6.15
CA ILE A 50 2.09 -17.94 -4.87
C ILE A 50 3.54 -17.89 -4.36
N LEU A 51 3.73 -17.29 -3.20
CA LEU A 51 5.01 -17.15 -2.53
C LEU A 51 5.08 -18.11 -1.33
N THR A 52 6.02 -19.03 -1.33
CA THR A 52 6.36 -19.81 -0.14
C THR A 52 7.36 -18.98 0.66
N ILE A 53 6.91 -18.41 1.77
CA ILE A 53 7.72 -17.54 2.61
C ILE A 53 8.87 -18.32 3.25
N LYS A 54 10.04 -17.70 3.33
CA LYS A 54 11.23 -18.26 4.00
C LYS A 54 10.93 -18.52 5.47
N PRO A 55 11.55 -19.54 6.08
CA PRO A 55 11.52 -19.69 7.52
C PRO A 55 12.19 -18.49 8.20
N ASN A 56 11.72 -18.13 9.37
CA ASN A 56 12.36 -17.08 10.16
C ASN A 56 13.81 -17.44 10.46
N PRO A 57 14.77 -16.51 10.27
CA PRO A 57 16.15 -16.73 10.66
C PRO A 57 16.27 -16.85 12.19
N GLU A 58 17.30 -17.55 12.64
CA GLU A 58 17.61 -17.69 14.07
C GLU A 58 18.33 -16.42 14.58
N GLY A 59 17.92 -15.89 15.73
CA GLY A 59 18.55 -14.75 16.40
C GLY A 59 17.52 -13.80 17.01
N GLU A 60 17.85 -13.15 18.12
CA GLU A 60 16.94 -12.23 18.82
C GLU A 60 16.62 -10.95 18.02
N ASP A 61 17.54 -10.51 17.14
CA ASP A 61 17.39 -9.32 16.29
C ASP A 61 17.06 -9.67 14.82
N ALA A 62 16.72 -10.93 14.54
CA ALA A 62 16.44 -11.37 13.18
C ALA A 62 15.06 -10.90 12.71
N GLU A 63 14.99 -10.43 11.46
CA GLU A 63 13.72 -10.07 10.82
C GLU A 63 12.81 -11.28 10.68
N SER A 64 11.57 -11.17 11.14
CA SER A 64 10.58 -12.24 11.04
C SER A 64 9.91 -12.20 9.67
N TYR A 65 10.09 -13.22 8.84
CA TYR A 65 9.37 -13.35 7.57
C TYR A 65 7.88 -13.65 7.75
N ASP A 66 7.47 -14.20 8.90
CA ASP A 66 6.07 -14.45 9.23
C ASP A 66 5.22 -13.17 9.30
N GLU A 67 5.87 -12.00 9.46
CA GLU A 67 5.14 -10.71 9.40
C GLU A 67 4.40 -10.51 8.08
N PHE A 68 4.93 -11.05 6.98
CA PHE A 68 4.33 -10.97 5.65
C PHE A 68 3.12 -11.91 5.45
N LEU A 69 2.79 -12.73 6.45
CA LEU A 69 1.56 -13.53 6.51
C LEU A 69 0.45 -12.83 7.30
N GLN A 70 0.77 -11.71 7.95
CA GLN A 70 -0.19 -10.97 8.77
C GLN A 70 -1.02 -10.00 7.94
N THR A 71 -2.34 -10.13 8.01
CA THR A 71 -3.30 -9.31 7.25
C THR A 71 -3.09 -7.82 7.44
N TYR A 72 -2.92 -7.36 8.68
CA TYR A 72 -2.73 -5.93 8.96
C TYR A 72 -1.38 -5.41 8.48
N ARG A 73 -0.32 -6.26 8.51
CA ARG A 73 0.98 -5.90 7.96
C ARG A 73 0.92 -5.69 6.45
N LEU A 74 0.30 -6.62 5.73
CA LEU A 74 0.09 -6.51 4.28
C LEU A 74 -0.76 -5.31 3.91
N SER A 75 -1.86 -5.08 4.63
CA SER A 75 -2.70 -3.89 4.44
C SER A 75 -1.91 -2.60 4.64
N GLY A 76 -1.07 -2.53 5.68
CA GLY A 76 -0.19 -1.39 5.93
C GLY A 76 0.83 -1.15 4.80
N LEU A 77 1.43 -2.23 4.27
CA LEU A 77 2.36 -2.14 3.13
C LEU A 77 1.67 -1.64 1.86
N VAL A 78 0.46 -2.14 1.56
CA VAL A 78 -0.32 -1.66 0.41
C VAL A 78 -0.62 -0.16 0.54
N ARG A 79 -1.11 0.28 1.69
CA ARG A 79 -1.42 1.70 1.94
C ARG A 79 -0.18 2.59 1.88
N LYS A 80 0.96 2.11 2.34
CA LYS A 80 2.20 2.88 2.32
C LYS A 80 2.77 3.02 0.90
N TYR A 81 2.89 1.91 0.17
CA TYR A 81 3.66 1.87 -1.07
C TYR A 81 2.82 1.86 -2.34
N SER A 82 1.58 1.39 -2.28
CA SER A 82 0.72 1.09 -3.44
C SER A 82 -0.65 1.76 -3.38
N ASP A 83 -0.83 2.75 -2.49
CA ASP A 83 -2.12 3.39 -2.25
C ASP A 83 -2.74 4.02 -3.52
N TYR A 84 -1.90 4.52 -4.40
CA TYR A 84 -2.35 5.24 -5.60
C TYR A 84 -2.21 4.44 -6.90
N ILE A 85 -2.01 3.12 -6.81
CA ILE A 85 -2.15 2.25 -7.97
C ILE A 85 -3.59 2.32 -8.45
N ARG A 86 -3.79 2.59 -9.76
CA ARG A 86 -5.11 2.85 -10.36
C ARG A 86 -6.09 1.66 -10.36
N TYR A 87 -5.62 0.48 -10.00
CA TYR A 87 -6.43 -0.74 -9.89
C TYR A 87 -6.72 -1.07 -8.43
N PRO A 88 -7.92 -1.58 -8.10
CA PRO A 88 -8.22 -1.97 -6.73
C PRO A 88 -7.35 -3.14 -6.28
N ILE A 89 -6.68 -2.96 -5.15
CA ILE A 89 -5.98 -4.03 -4.44
C ILE A 89 -6.91 -4.51 -3.35
N LYS A 90 -7.36 -5.75 -3.47
CA LYS A 90 -8.37 -6.32 -2.59
C LYS A 90 -7.78 -7.41 -1.72
N MET A 91 -8.28 -7.51 -0.49
CA MET A 91 -7.88 -8.55 0.45
C MET A 91 -9.04 -8.88 1.39
N LEU A 92 -9.12 -10.14 1.83
CA LEU A 92 -10.01 -10.56 2.89
C LEU A 92 -9.53 -10.00 4.22
N MET A 93 -10.34 -9.08 4.81
CA MET A 93 -10.05 -8.42 6.07
C MET A 93 -10.98 -8.94 7.17
N PRO A 94 -10.46 -9.18 8.39
CA PRO A 94 -11.29 -9.54 9.52
C PRO A 94 -12.01 -8.29 10.06
N HIS A 95 -13.31 -8.41 10.26
CA HIS A 95 -14.16 -7.40 10.89
C HIS A 95 -14.91 -8.00 12.09
N SER A 96 -15.00 -7.24 13.15
CA SER A 96 -15.80 -7.62 14.31
C SER A 96 -17.25 -7.17 14.07
N GLN A 97 -18.18 -8.12 14.03
CA GLN A 97 -19.61 -7.87 13.88
C GLN A 97 -20.36 -8.33 15.12
N ALA A 98 -21.24 -7.48 15.63
CA ALA A 98 -22.13 -7.89 16.72
C ALA A 98 -23.12 -8.95 16.20
N LYS A 99 -23.26 -10.04 16.93
CA LYS A 99 -24.30 -11.04 16.68
C LYS A 99 -25.69 -10.42 16.84
N PRO A 100 -26.69 -10.90 16.10
CA PRO A 100 -28.07 -10.45 16.30
C PRO A 100 -28.49 -10.60 17.76
N LYS A 101 -29.12 -9.54 18.30
CA LYS A 101 -29.63 -9.59 19.66
C LYS A 101 -30.75 -10.65 19.70
N PRO A 102 -30.72 -11.64 20.63
CA PRO A 102 -31.83 -12.58 20.84
C PRO A 102 -33.13 -11.84 21.20
N GLU A 103 -34.27 -12.33 20.73
CA GLU A 103 -35.60 -11.71 21.03
C GLU A 103 -35.91 -11.64 22.55
N ASP A 104 -35.40 -12.63 23.29
CA ASP A 104 -35.60 -12.73 24.76
C ASP A 104 -34.38 -12.19 25.55
N ALA A 105 -33.55 -11.33 24.97
CA ALA A 105 -32.38 -10.83 25.66
C ALA A 105 -32.73 -9.95 26.86
N PRO A 106 -32.07 -10.14 28.00
CA PRO A 106 -32.29 -9.33 29.20
C PRO A 106 -31.90 -7.86 28.97
N GLU A 107 -32.36 -6.94 29.87
CA GLU A 107 -32.09 -5.50 29.74
C GLU A 107 -30.59 -5.15 29.82
N ASP A 108 -29.80 -5.97 30.50
CA ASP A 108 -28.34 -5.83 30.65
C ASP A 108 -27.54 -6.66 29.63
N TYR A 109 -28.19 -7.12 28.53
CA TYR A 109 -27.55 -7.89 27.49
C TYR A 109 -26.34 -7.13 26.89
N GLN A 110 -25.17 -7.75 26.98
CA GLN A 110 -23.97 -7.29 26.27
C GLN A 110 -23.85 -8.01 24.91
N PRO A 111 -23.66 -7.25 23.83
CA PRO A 111 -23.52 -7.87 22.51
C PRO A 111 -22.34 -8.84 22.47
N GLU A 112 -22.58 -10.04 21.99
CA GLU A 112 -21.50 -10.94 21.58
C GLU A 112 -21.02 -10.52 20.18
N TYR A 113 -19.71 -10.62 19.95
CA TYR A 113 -19.10 -10.30 18.67
C TYR A 113 -18.55 -11.57 18.03
N GLU A 114 -18.64 -11.62 16.71
CA GLU A 114 -18.02 -12.63 15.90
C GLU A 114 -17.10 -11.98 14.85
N THR A 115 -16.04 -12.70 14.43
CA THR A 115 -15.17 -12.25 13.36
C THR A 115 -15.71 -12.74 12.05
N ILE A 116 -16.06 -11.81 11.17
CA ILE A 116 -16.40 -12.07 9.77
C ILE A 116 -15.25 -11.60 8.87
N TYR A 117 -15.12 -12.23 7.71
CA TYR A 117 -14.13 -11.83 6.71
C TYR A 117 -14.84 -11.24 5.50
N THR A 118 -14.51 -10.00 5.15
CA THR A 118 -15.04 -9.32 3.96
C THR A 118 -13.89 -8.94 3.02
N GLU A 119 -14.19 -8.90 1.72
CA GLU A 119 -13.23 -8.44 0.72
C GLU A 119 -13.21 -6.92 0.70
N ASP A 120 -12.14 -6.32 1.23
CA ASP A 120 -11.96 -4.88 1.29
C ASP A 120 -10.99 -4.39 0.21
N THR A 121 -11.28 -3.23 -0.37
CA THR A 121 -10.33 -2.52 -1.22
C THR A 121 -9.39 -1.71 -0.32
N LEU A 122 -8.10 -2.02 -0.38
CA LEU A 122 -7.09 -1.48 0.55
C LEU A 122 -6.54 -0.11 0.12
N ASN A 123 -6.52 0.17 -1.19
CA ASN A 123 -5.90 1.36 -1.76
C ASN A 123 -6.91 2.40 -2.23
N SER A 124 -6.48 3.66 -2.25
CA SER A 124 -7.30 4.82 -2.63
C SER A 124 -7.43 5.01 -4.14
N MET A 125 -6.52 4.46 -4.92
CA MET A 125 -6.43 4.49 -6.40
C MET A 125 -6.22 5.87 -7.03
N VAL A 126 -6.80 6.94 -6.49
CA VAL A 126 -6.75 8.28 -7.09
C VAL A 126 -6.02 9.24 -6.16
N PRO A 127 -4.78 9.62 -6.49
CA PRO A 127 -4.05 10.61 -5.70
C PRO A 127 -4.66 12.01 -5.86
N LEU A 128 -4.74 12.75 -4.75
CA LEU A 128 -5.35 14.09 -4.73
C LEU A 128 -4.65 15.07 -5.70
N TRP A 129 -3.34 14.93 -5.85
CA TRP A 129 -2.52 15.83 -6.70
C TRP A 129 -2.71 15.63 -8.20
N THR A 130 -3.35 14.56 -8.65
CA THR A 130 -3.68 14.36 -10.07
C THR A 130 -5.07 14.88 -10.45
N LYS A 131 -5.88 15.29 -9.47
CA LYS A 131 -7.18 15.90 -9.74
C LYS A 131 -7.01 17.35 -10.18
N ASP A 132 -7.96 17.88 -10.97
CA ASP A 132 -7.98 19.29 -11.31
C ASP A 132 -8.23 20.14 -10.03
N LYS A 133 -7.44 21.20 -9.83
CA LYS A 133 -7.54 22.08 -8.66
C LYS A 133 -8.94 22.65 -8.42
N LYS A 134 -9.68 22.91 -9.49
CA LYS A 134 -11.06 23.47 -9.41
C LYS A 134 -12.06 22.48 -8.81
N ASP A 135 -11.73 21.17 -8.84
CA ASP A 135 -12.59 20.09 -8.35
C ASP A 135 -12.25 19.69 -6.91
N ILE A 136 -11.30 20.39 -6.28
CA ILE A 136 -10.85 20.09 -4.91
C ILE A 136 -11.14 21.28 -4.00
N THR A 137 -11.83 21.04 -2.92
CA THR A 137 -12.10 22.04 -1.87
C THR A 137 -10.91 22.20 -0.92
N GLN A 138 -10.82 23.33 -0.23
CA GLN A 138 -9.79 23.56 0.77
C GLN A 138 -9.87 22.54 1.93
N ASP A 139 -11.08 22.13 2.31
CA ASP A 139 -11.28 21.14 3.37
C ASP A 139 -10.76 19.75 2.95
N GLU A 140 -10.86 19.36 1.68
CA GLU A 140 -10.26 18.12 1.17
C GLU A 140 -8.73 18.16 1.22
N TYR A 141 -8.10 19.31 0.89
CA TYR A 141 -6.65 19.48 1.05
C TYR A 141 -6.22 19.37 2.53
N ASP A 142 -6.96 20.02 3.41
CA ASP A 142 -6.67 20.04 4.85
C ASP A 142 -6.85 18.64 5.47
N GLU A 143 -7.89 17.92 5.06
CA GLU A 143 -8.15 16.56 5.50
C GLU A 143 -7.08 15.58 5.01
N PHE A 144 -6.70 15.68 3.73
CA PHE A 144 -5.61 14.90 3.16
C PHE A 144 -4.31 15.11 3.97
N TYR A 145 -3.96 16.37 4.25
CA TYR A 145 -2.78 16.71 5.03
C TYR A 145 -2.81 16.08 6.41
N ARG A 146 -3.90 16.26 7.16
CA ARG A 146 -4.05 15.71 8.51
C ARG A 146 -3.93 14.19 8.53
N ASN A 147 -4.56 13.51 7.59
CA ASN A 147 -4.55 12.06 7.51
C ASN A 147 -3.19 11.51 7.06
N LYS A 148 -2.55 12.16 6.09
CA LYS A 148 -1.28 11.70 5.52
C LYS A 148 -0.10 11.91 6.47
N PHE A 149 -0.07 13.04 7.16
CA PHE A 149 1.04 13.42 8.04
C PHE A 149 0.73 13.24 9.52
N MET A 150 -0.47 12.75 9.86
CA MET A 150 -0.94 12.56 11.24
C MET A 150 -0.85 13.86 12.07
N ASP A 151 -1.06 15.00 11.42
CA ASP A 151 -1.05 16.32 12.03
C ASP A 151 -2.49 16.76 12.31
N TYR A 152 -2.77 17.18 13.54
CA TYR A 152 -4.11 17.65 13.94
C TYR A 152 -4.37 19.10 13.49
N MET A 153 -3.31 19.85 13.17
CA MET A 153 -3.40 21.24 12.73
C MET A 153 -3.64 21.31 11.22
N LYS A 154 -4.22 22.42 10.77
CA LYS A 154 -4.27 22.72 9.35
C LYS A 154 -2.91 23.19 8.85
N PRO A 155 -2.52 22.92 7.60
CA PRO A 155 -1.30 23.46 7.05
C PRO A 155 -1.38 25.00 6.93
N ALA A 156 -0.26 25.70 7.12
CA ALA A 156 -0.17 27.13 6.89
C ALA A 156 -0.34 27.49 5.41
N ARG A 157 0.12 26.60 4.51
CA ARG A 157 -0.01 26.76 3.06
C ARG A 157 -0.14 25.38 2.39
N THR A 158 -0.98 25.38 1.35
CA THR A 158 -1.10 24.26 0.39
C THR A 158 -0.72 24.75 -0.98
N ILE A 159 0.16 24.05 -1.67
CA ILE A 159 0.61 24.35 -3.02
C ILE A 159 0.33 23.11 -3.87
N HIS A 160 -0.57 23.24 -4.83
CA HIS A 160 -0.85 22.21 -5.81
C HIS A 160 -0.35 22.70 -7.17
N SER A 161 0.54 21.96 -7.79
CA SER A 161 1.20 22.33 -9.04
C SER A 161 1.15 21.19 -10.05
N HIS A 162 0.87 21.53 -11.28
CA HIS A 162 1.02 20.67 -12.45
C HIS A 162 2.01 21.33 -13.40
N SER A 163 2.96 20.57 -13.92
CA SER A 163 3.94 21.04 -14.89
C SER A 163 4.09 20.03 -16.03
N GLU A 164 3.97 20.55 -17.25
CA GLU A 164 4.29 19.83 -18.47
C GLU A 164 5.56 20.43 -19.07
N GLY A 165 6.68 19.72 -18.99
CA GLY A 165 7.96 20.14 -19.51
C GLY A 165 8.50 19.21 -20.59
N LEU A 166 9.45 19.70 -21.39
CA LEU A 166 10.12 18.90 -22.43
C LEU A 166 10.92 17.72 -21.84
N THR A 167 11.41 17.86 -20.60
CA THR A 167 12.25 16.86 -19.93
C THR A 167 11.49 16.03 -18.90
N ALA A 168 10.49 16.59 -18.26
CA ALA A 168 9.67 15.91 -17.26
C ALA A 168 8.33 16.57 -17.11
N SER A 169 7.27 15.76 -16.92
CA SER A 169 5.95 16.20 -16.49
C SER A 169 5.70 15.67 -15.08
N TYR A 170 5.17 16.50 -14.21
CA TYR A 170 4.88 16.11 -12.84
C TYR A 170 3.67 16.83 -12.27
N ASP A 171 3.02 16.18 -11.33
CA ASP A 171 2.03 16.74 -10.41
C ASP A 171 2.65 16.83 -9.02
N ALA A 172 2.48 17.96 -8.35
CA ALA A 172 3.01 18.15 -7.01
C ALA A 172 1.96 18.73 -6.07
N LEU A 173 1.85 18.15 -4.88
CA LEU A 173 1.07 18.65 -3.78
C LEU A 173 1.98 18.85 -2.57
N LEU A 174 2.24 20.12 -2.25
CA LEU A 174 3.18 20.51 -1.21
C LEU A 174 2.42 21.19 -0.07
N TYR A 175 2.86 20.92 1.14
CA TYR A 175 2.30 21.51 2.35
C TYR A 175 3.40 22.18 3.18
N ILE A 176 3.11 23.38 3.68
CA ILE A 176 3.91 24.03 4.72
C ILE A 176 3.15 23.84 6.03
N PRO A 177 3.68 23.09 7.00
CA PRO A 177 3.03 22.92 8.29
C PRO A 177 2.85 24.28 9.01
N SER A 178 1.83 24.40 9.84
CA SER A 178 1.63 25.61 10.66
C SER A 178 2.61 25.73 11.80
N GLN A 179 3.23 24.62 12.20
CA GLN A 179 4.29 24.55 13.21
C GLN A 179 5.39 23.62 12.70
N ALA A 180 6.65 23.92 13.10
CA ALA A 180 7.76 23.03 12.79
C ALA A 180 7.50 21.64 13.38
N PRO A 181 7.83 20.54 12.66
CA PRO A 181 7.74 19.20 13.21
C PRO A 181 8.51 19.09 14.53
N TYR A 182 7.99 18.31 15.44
CA TYR A 182 8.57 18.12 16.78
C TYR A 182 10.05 17.70 16.75
N ASP A 183 10.41 16.88 15.77
CA ASP A 183 11.74 16.30 15.57
C ASP A 183 12.64 17.14 14.61
N TYR A 184 12.17 18.32 14.18
CA TYR A 184 12.88 19.17 13.19
C TYR A 184 14.33 19.46 13.53
N TYR A 185 14.65 19.62 14.82
CA TYR A 185 16.01 19.89 15.31
C TYR A 185 16.77 18.61 15.72
N SER A 186 16.17 17.43 15.56
CA SER A 186 16.86 16.17 15.82
C SER A 186 17.88 15.86 14.73
N LYS A 187 18.92 15.09 15.06
CA LYS A 187 19.92 14.64 14.08
C LYS A 187 19.35 13.64 13.07
N ASP A 188 18.26 12.99 13.45
CA ASP A 188 17.61 11.95 12.65
C ASP A 188 16.49 12.51 11.76
N PHE A 189 16.26 13.82 11.79
CA PHE A 189 15.26 14.46 10.94
C PHE A 189 15.64 14.35 9.46
N ALA A 190 14.91 13.54 8.73
CA ALA A 190 15.11 13.38 7.30
C ALA A 190 14.25 14.38 6.52
N LYS A 191 14.90 15.29 5.78
CA LYS A 191 14.26 16.20 4.83
C LYS A 191 13.90 15.45 3.55
N GLY A 192 12.94 15.95 2.79
CA GLY A 192 12.61 15.48 1.45
C GLY A 192 11.13 15.31 1.22
N LEU A 193 10.77 15.19 -0.04
CA LEU A 193 9.40 14.98 -0.50
C LEU A 193 9.16 13.49 -0.79
N SER A 194 7.92 13.06 -0.64
CA SER A 194 7.54 11.72 -1.10
C SER A 194 7.45 11.68 -2.63
N LEU A 195 8.21 10.80 -3.25
CA LEU A 195 8.24 10.61 -4.70
C LEU A 195 7.42 9.40 -5.10
N TYR A 196 6.44 9.63 -5.97
CA TYR A 196 5.59 8.60 -6.55
C TYR A 196 5.81 8.46 -8.05
N THR A 197 5.79 7.23 -8.55
CA THR A 197 5.78 6.93 -9.97
C THR A 197 4.72 5.88 -10.26
N SER A 198 3.80 6.17 -11.17
CA SER A 198 2.68 5.29 -11.54
C SER A 198 1.86 4.79 -10.34
N GLY A 199 1.69 5.66 -9.33
CA GLY A 199 0.92 5.35 -8.13
C GLY A 199 1.67 4.56 -7.05
N VAL A 200 2.97 4.28 -7.25
CA VAL A 200 3.84 3.58 -6.30
C VAL A 200 4.77 4.57 -5.61
N LEU A 201 4.89 4.49 -4.29
CA LEU A 201 5.87 5.24 -3.52
C LEU A 201 7.27 4.68 -3.79
N ILE A 202 8.13 5.49 -4.40
CA ILE A 202 9.51 5.13 -4.72
C ILE A 202 10.45 5.54 -3.58
N MET A 203 10.28 6.76 -3.08
CA MET A 203 11.06 7.33 -1.97
C MET A 203 10.13 8.13 -1.05
N ASP A 204 10.20 7.88 0.23
CA ASP A 204 9.41 8.63 1.24
C ASP A 204 10.05 10.00 1.56
N LYS A 205 11.36 10.10 1.47
CA LYS A 205 12.15 11.32 1.71
C LYS A 205 13.19 11.51 0.61
N CYS A 206 12.73 11.94 -0.57
CA CYS A 206 13.61 12.25 -1.69
C CYS A 206 14.21 13.65 -1.52
N ALA A 207 15.43 13.75 -1.03
CA ALA A 207 16.12 15.02 -0.78
C ALA A 207 16.47 15.75 -2.09
N ASP A 208 16.66 15.02 -3.19
CA ASP A 208 17.12 15.58 -4.48
C ASP A 208 16.05 16.41 -5.21
N LEU A 209 14.78 16.36 -4.77
CA LEU A 209 13.69 17.09 -5.41
C LEU A 209 13.66 18.58 -5.09
N LEU A 210 14.25 18.97 -3.96
CA LEU A 210 14.33 20.37 -3.52
C LEU A 210 15.75 20.71 -3.09
N PRO A 211 16.21 21.95 -3.33
CA PRO A 211 17.48 22.40 -2.77
C PRO A 211 17.50 22.38 -1.24
N ASP A 212 18.70 22.23 -0.64
CA ASP A 212 18.89 22.10 0.81
C ASP A 212 18.38 23.28 1.64
N TYR A 213 18.14 24.43 1.04
CA TYR A 213 17.65 25.61 1.72
C TYR A 213 16.10 25.69 1.84
N PHE A 214 15.42 24.70 1.35
CA PHE A 214 13.95 24.54 1.51
C PHE A 214 13.61 23.69 2.72
#